data_1831028bc03fca68b294371b07a0ebd2
#
_entry.id   1831028bc03fca68b294371b07a0ebd2
#
_cell.length_a   1.000
_cell.length_b   1.000
_cell.length_c   1.000
_cell.angle_alpha   90.00
_cell.angle_beta   90.00
_cell.angle_gamma   90.00
#
_symmetry.space_group_name_H-M   'P 1'
#
loop_
_entity.id
_entity.type
_entity.pdbx_description
1 polymer ?
#
loop_
_entity_poly.entity_id
_entity_poly.type
_entity_poly.pdbx_seq_one_letter_code
_entity_poly.pdbx_strand_id
1 'polypeptide(L)'
;MAFKGIFSKSAGEVTPTGGLQPVARGRAAATFAARVTLEGVTKIYEPGAALAGIDLDVNPGEIICLLGPSGCGKTTLLRIISGIERPTSGRVLVNDREVAGPNRFEAPEKRGVGLMFQDFALFPHLTILENVSFGLKDLARAEAGQAARAILDRVGLANMANAYPSVLSGGQQQRVALARAIVPRPAVMLMDEPFSGLDVQLRDSMLEETLGLLRETRATSLIVTHNPEEAMRMGDRIVVMRDGMIVQVGTAEQLYREPASLFVARLFSEINEIPARVRDGRIETAAGSFAAPGLENGAAAVLCVRERGLSVQPNGNGSGNGAGVGLPGRVLDQKFLGDIARLDVAVQGFDQPLKIRVAEKDALARGTEVRVVVDSAAVLVFRAENGG
;
A
#
# COMPACT_ATOMS: atom_id res chain seq x y z
N MET A 1 -53.77 -43.73 -22.78
CA MET A 1 -52.84 -44.53 -23.60
C MET A 1 -51.41 -44.17 -23.21
N ALA A 2 -50.70 -45.15 -22.84
CA ALA A 2 -49.35 -45.11 -22.26
C ALA A 2 -48.28 -44.80 -23.31
N PHE A 3 -47.23 -44.10 -22.92
CA PHE A 3 -45.88 -44.41 -23.42
C PHE A 3 -44.87 -44.17 -22.28
N LYS A 4 -44.39 -45.25 -21.72
CA LYS A 4 -43.15 -45.39 -20.96
C LYS A 4 -41.97 -45.46 -21.94
N GLY A 5 -40.85 -44.86 -21.65
CA GLY A 5 -39.59 -45.01 -22.36
C GLY A 5 -38.49 -44.17 -21.70
N ILE A 6 -37.80 -44.70 -20.76
CA ILE A 6 -36.38 -45.10 -20.70
C ILE A 6 -35.44 -43.94 -21.10
N PHE A 7 -34.80 -43.30 -20.08
CA PHE A 7 -33.41 -42.89 -20.15
C PHE A 7 -32.77 -43.04 -18.74
N SER A 8 -32.20 -44.22 -18.52
CA SER A 8 -31.14 -44.39 -17.57
C SER A 8 -29.84 -44.08 -18.29
N LYS A 9 -29.05 -43.08 -17.80
CA LYS A 9 -27.63 -43.03 -18.02
C LYS A 9 -26.99 -42.29 -16.85
N SER A 10 -26.35 -43.06 -16.03
CA SER A 10 -25.11 -42.87 -15.25
C SER A 10 -24.60 -41.44 -15.17
N ALA A 11 -24.76 -40.84 -14.00
CA ALA A 11 -23.91 -39.78 -13.52
C ALA A 11 -22.48 -40.33 -13.38
N GLY A 12 -21.60 -40.01 -14.31
CA GLY A 12 -20.17 -40.20 -14.15
C GLY A 12 -19.68 -39.20 -13.13
N GLU A 13 -19.25 -39.69 -11.98
CA GLU A 13 -18.44 -38.95 -11.03
C GLU A 13 -17.18 -38.48 -11.75
N VAL A 14 -17.09 -37.17 -12.01
CA VAL A 14 -15.81 -36.51 -12.35
C VAL A 14 -15.06 -36.36 -11.04
N THR A 15 -14.23 -37.32 -10.73
CA THR A 15 -13.19 -37.17 -9.73
C THR A 15 -12.21 -36.11 -10.19
N PRO A 16 -11.92 -35.06 -9.42
CA PRO A 16 -10.82 -34.17 -9.70
C PRO A 16 -9.51 -34.87 -9.37
N THR A 17 -8.98 -35.62 -10.34
CA THR A 17 -7.61 -36.15 -10.32
C THR A 17 -6.64 -35.04 -10.69
N GLY A 18 -6.22 -34.30 -9.72
CA GLY A 18 -5.19 -33.25 -9.76
C GLY A 18 -4.65 -32.98 -8.38
N GLY A 19 -4.62 -34.00 -7.51
CA GLY A 19 -3.89 -33.94 -6.25
C GLY A 19 -2.42 -33.77 -6.55
N LEU A 20 -1.86 -32.60 -6.19
CA LEU A 20 -0.43 -32.36 -6.09
C LEU A 20 0.17 -33.51 -5.26
N GLN A 21 0.86 -34.43 -5.90
CA GLN A 21 1.70 -35.39 -5.19
C GLN A 21 2.67 -34.60 -4.31
N PRO A 22 2.83 -34.94 -3.03
CA PRO A 22 3.85 -34.32 -2.21
C PRO A 22 5.21 -34.61 -2.84
N VAL A 23 5.84 -33.56 -3.37
CA VAL A 23 7.23 -33.60 -3.81
C VAL A 23 8.05 -34.17 -2.66
N ALA A 24 8.78 -35.24 -2.91
CA ALA A 24 9.59 -35.95 -1.95
C ALA A 24 10.39 -34.98 -1.06
N ARG A 25 10.30 -35.20 0.26
CA ARG A 25 10.95 -34.43 1.32
C ARG A 25 12.47 -34.56 1.26
N GLY A 26 13.11 -33.88 0.30
CA GLY A 26 14.43 -33.35 0.49
C GLY A 26 14.28 -32.17 1.43
N ARG A 27 15.03 -32.09 2.50
CA ARG A 27 14.95 -31.12 3.61
C ARG A 27 15.00 -29.65 3.14
N ALA A 28 13.99 -29.16 2.47
CA ALA A 28 13.62 -27.78 2.56
C ALA A 28 12.86 -27.67 3.89
N ALA A 29 13.49 -27.17 4.92
CA ALA A 29 12.83 -26.85 6.17
C ALA A 29 11.58 -26.04 5.80
N ALA A 30 10.40 -26.51 6.25
CA ALA A 30 9.19 -25.72 6.10
C ALA A 30 9.47 -24.40 6.82
N THR A 31 9.74 -23.34 6.04
CA THR A 31 10.05 -22.04 6.61
C THR A 31 8.71 -21.48 7.05
N PHE A 32 8.48 -21.50 8.37
CA PHE A 32 7.31 -20.88 8.96
C PHE A 32 7.48 -19.37 8.89
N ALA A 33 6.40 -18.65 8.61
CA ALA A 33 6.36 -17.20 8.72
C ALA A 33 6.96 -16.75 10.06
N ALA A 34 7.78 -15.72 10.03
CA ALA A 34 8.47 -15.23 11.22
C ALA A 34 7.85 -13.93 11.71
N ARG A 35 7.75 -13.77 13.04
CA ARG A 35 7.49 -12.47 13.65
C ARG A 35 8.70 -11.56 13.46
N VAL A 36 8.46 -10.28 13.15
CA VAL A 36 9.51 -9.25 13.09
C VAL A 36 9.19 -8.18 14.11
N THR A 37 10.11 -7.95 15.05
CA THR A 37 9.96 -6.91 16.08
C THR A 37 11.10 -5.93 16.00
N LEU A 38 10.78 -4.65 16.00
CA LEU A 38 11.71 -3.53 16.03
C LEU A 38 11.51 -2.81 17.36
N GLU A 39 12.57 -2.59 18.10
CA GLU A 39 12.55 -1.94 19.41
C GLU A 39 13.50 -0.75 19.42
N GLY A 40 12.95 0.47 19.38
CA GLY A 40 13.67 1.73 19.45
C GLY A 40 14.75 1.87 18.36
N VAL A 41 14.53 1.34 17.17
CA VAL A 41 15.52 1.30 16.08
C VAL A 41 15.83 2.71 15.60
N THR A 42 17.10 3.13 15.71
CA THR A 42 17.58 4.40 15.17
C THR A 42 18.62 4.17 14.08
N LYS A 43 18.71 5.14 13.18
CA LYS A 43 19.80 5.22 12.21
C LYS A 43 20.19 6.66 11.96
N ILE A 44 21.41 7.00 12.24
CA ILE A 44 21.98 8.34 12.06
C ILE A 44 23.01 8.26 10.94
N TYR A 45 22.85 9.10 9.94
CA TYR A 45 23.87 9.46 8.97
C TYR A 45 24.24 10.92 9.18
N GLU A 46 25.48 11.29 8.96
CA GLU A 46 25.84 12.72 8.95
C GLU A 46 25.29 13.37 7.67
N PRO A 47 24.49 14.46 7.75
CA PRO A 47 24.23 15.32 8.93
C PRO A 47 22.92 15.03 9.68
N GLY A 48 22.21 13.91 9.50
CA GLY A 48 20.89 13.74 10.12
C GLY A 48 20.47 12.31 10.43
N ALA A 49 19.40 12.17 11.21
CA ALA A 49 18.78 10.89 11.53
C ALA A 49 17.85 10.44 10.39
N ALA A 50 18.11 9.26 9.83
CA ALA A 50 17.20 8.61 8.88
C ALA A 50 16.08 7.84 9.59
N LEU A 51 16.35 7.33 10.82
CA LEU A 51 15.37 6.71 11.70
C LEU A 51 15.57 7.24 13.12
N ALA A 52 14.48 7.63 13.77
CA ALA A 52 14.46 8.35 15.03
C ALA A 52 13.76 7.58 16.16
N GLY A 53 13.96 6.25 16.22
CA GLY A 53 13.36 5.39 17.24
C GLY A 53 12.10 4.71 16.70
N ILE A 54 12.28 3.66 15.91
CA ILE A 54 11.18 2.88 15.34
C ILE A 54 10.83 1.71 16.24
N ASP A 55 9.60 1.68 16.70
CA ASP A 55 8.97 0.55 17.37
C ASP A 55 7.89 -0.02 16.46
N LEU A 56 8.02 -1.29 16.07
CA LEU A 56 7.06 -1.96 15.20
C LEU A 56 7.04 -3.46 15.46
N ASP A 57 5.84 -4.01 15.54
CA ASP A 57 5.62 -5.45 15.64
C ASP A 57 4.81 -5.94 14.44
N VAL A 58 5.36 -6.93 13.75
CA VAL A 58 4.78 -7.56 12.55
C VAL A 58 4.51 -9.02 12.84
N ASN A 59 3.25 -9.42 12.75
CA ASN A 59 2.85 -10.79 13.04
C ASN A 59 3.29 -11.78 11.94
N PRO A 60 3.46 -13.06 12.27
CA PRO A 60 3.77 -14.06 11.27
C PRO A 60 2.73 -14.13 10.16
N GLY A 61 3.18 -14.04 8.89
CA GLY A 61 2.33 -14.09 7.71
C GLY A 61 1.58 -12.79 7.39
N GLU A 62 1.77 -11.74 8.18
CA GLU A 62 1.19 -10.42 7.94
C GLU A 62 1.92 -9.69 6.80
N ILE A 63 1.14 -8.99 5.96
CA ILE A 63 1.65 -8.10 4.93
C ILE A 63 1.53 -6.67 5.44
N ILE A 64 2.67 -6.02 5.67
CA ILE A 64 2.74 -4.61 6.06
C ILE A 64 3.24 -3.77 4.89
N CYS A 65 2.56 -2.67 4.60
CA CYS A 65 3.02 -1.65 3.67
C CYS A 65 3.61 -0.46 4.44
N LEU A 66 4.87 -0.11 4.14
CA LEU A 66 5.53 1.10 4.65
C LEU A 66 5.26 2.24 3.66
N LEU A 67 4.51 3.24 4.07
CA LEU A 67 4.07 4.37 3.25
C LEU A 67 4.63 5.69 3.81
N GLY A 68 5.00 6.62 2.94
CA GLY A 68 5.47 7.94 3.33
C GLY A 68 6.28 8.62 2.22
N PRO A 69 6.64 9.90 2.36
CA PRO A 69 7.38 10.65 1.37
C PRO A 69 8.79 10.08 1.15
N SER A 70 9.39 10.45 0.03
CA SER A 70 10.79 10.10 -0.25
C SER A 70 11.71 10.64 0.85
N GLY A 71 12.70 9.85 1.25
CA GLY A 71 13.65 10.24 2.30
C GLY A 71 13.18 10.05 3.74
N CYS A 72 11.96 9.59 4.03
CA CYS A 72 11.48 9.40 5.40
C CYS A 72 12.02 8.14 6.11
N GLY A 73 12.96 7.38 5.51
CA GLY A 73 13.63 6.26 6.16
C GLY A 73 13.14 4.85 5.81
N LYS A 74 12.15 4.67 4.94
CA LYS A 74 11.57 3.34 4.57
C LYS A 74 12.61 2.34 4.08
N THR A 75 13.38 2.70 3.04
CA THR A 75 14.46 1.87 2.49
C THR A 75 15.54 1.57 3.52
N THR A 76 15.90 2.55 4.36
CA THR A 76 16.86 2.37 5.45
C THR A 76 16.35 1.32 6.44
N LEU A 77 15.06 1.37 6.80
CA LEU A 77 14.43 0.38 7.67
C LEU A 77 14.50 -1.03 7.07
N LEU A 78 14.16 -1.19 5.78
CA LEU A 78 14.30 -2.48 5.09
C LEU A 78 15.75 -2.99 5.10
N ARG A 79 16.73 -2.13 4.82
CA ARG A 79 18.16 -2.49 4.84
C ARG A 79 18.64 -2.93 6.23
N ILE A 80 18.11 -2.35 7.29
CA ILE A 80 18.42 -2.76 8.66
C ILE A 80 17.81 -4.13 8.98
N ILE A 81 16.54 -4.35 8.62
CA ILE A 81 15.86 -5.65 8.82
C ILE A 81 16.57 -6.75 8.02
N SER A 82 16.93 -6.47 6.76
CA SER A 82 17.64 -7.43 5.90
C SER A 82 19.07 -7.73 6.36
N GLY A 83 19.71 -6.86 7.16
CA GLY A 83 21.09 -7.02 7.59
C GLY A 83 22.13 -6.44 6.65
N ILE A 84 21.71 -5.69 5.64
CA ILE A 84 22.62 -4.92 4.79
C ILE A 84 23.21 -3.75 5.58
N GLU A 85 22.41 -3.19 6.48
CA GLU A 85 22.82 -2.04 7.27
C GLU A 85 22.65 -2.28 8.78
N ARG A 86 23.59 -1.76 9.56
CA ARG A 86 23.56 -1.84 11.03
C ARG A 86 22.77 -0.65 11.58
N PRO A 87 21.84 -0.85 12.53
CA PRO A 87 21.22 0.26 13.26
C PRO A 87 22.27 1.00 14.11
N THR A 88 22.03 2.28 14.38
CA THR A 88 22.85 3.04 15.33
C THR A 88 22.54 2.64 16.77
N SER A 89 21.26 2.44 17.08
CA SER A 89 20.78 1.89 18.35
C SER A 89 19.47 1.14 18.16
N GLY A 90 18.96 0.54 19.23
CA GLY A 90 17.76 -0.29 19.20
C GLY A 90 18.05 -1.73 18.79
N ARG A 91 17.02 -2.54 18.63
CA ARG A 91 17.13 -3.97 18.33
C ARG A 91 16.16 -4.39 17.23
N VAL A 92 16.58 -5.39 16.44
CA VAL A 92 15.74 -6.10 15.47
C VAL A 92 15.69 -7.55 15.87
N LEU A 93 14.49 -8.09 16.05
CA LEU A 93 14.26 -9.49 16.36
C LEU A 93 13.49 -10.16 15.23
N VAL A 94 13.84 -11.42 14.96
CA VAL A 94 13.09 -12.32 14.05
C VAL A 94 12.76 -13.58 14.82
N ASN A 95 11.48 -13.87 15.03
CA ASN A 95 11.01 -14.93 15.96
C ASN A 95 11.65 -14.83 17.34
N ASP A 96 11.58 -13.65 17.96
CA ASP A 96 12.13 -13.32 19.28
C ASP A 96 13.65 -13.50 19.41
N ARG A 97 14.35 -13.84 18.32
CA ARG A 97 15.81 -13.93 18.26
C ARG A 97 16.37 -12.63 17.75
N GLU A 98 17.22 -11.95 18.55
CA GLU A 98 17.92 -10.75 18.14
C GLU A 98 18.84 -11.05 16.95
N VAL A 99 18.61 -10.35 15.82
CA VAL A 99 19.42 -10.42 14.60
C VAL A 99 20.25 -9.15 14.36
N ALA A 100 19.86 -8.04 14.96
CA ALA A 100 20.66 -6.80 15.00
C ALA A 100 20.38 -6.05 16.30
N GLY A 101 21.44 -5.49 16.89
CA GLY A 101 21.39 -4.72 18.13
C GLY A 101 22.79 -4.27 18.53
N PRO A 102 22.94 -3.74 19.77
CA PRO A 102 24.22 -3.19 20.24
C PRO A 102 25.37 -4.20 20.17
N ASN A 103 25.11 -5.46 20.56
CA ASN A 103 26.14 -6.51 20.71
C ASN A 103 26.06 -7.60 19.64
N ARG A 104 25.06 -7.55 18.77
CA ARG A 104 24.81 -8.59 17.75
C ARG A 104 24.49 -7.98 16.39
N PHE A 105 25.06 -8.57 15.35
CA PHE A 105 24.70 -8.24 13.97
C PHE A 105 24.91 -9.47 13.09
N GLU A 106 23.81 -10.04 12.65
CA GLU A 106 23.83 -11.16 11.71
C GLU A 106 23.84 -10.64 10.26
N ALA A 107 24.66 -11.24 9.44
CA ALA A 107 24.70 -10.97 8.00
C ALA A 107 23.41 -11.42 7.31
N PRO A 108 23.04 -10.82 6.17
CA PRO A 108 21.76 -11.07 5.47
C PRO A 108 21.47 -12.56 5.23
N GLU A 109 22.46 -13.32 4.79
CA GLU A 109 22.35 -14.74 4.44
C GLU A 109 22.00 -15.64 5.65
N LYS A 110 22.13 -15.14 6.88
CA LYS A 110 21.84 -15.87 8.12
C LYS A 110 20.48 -15.53 8.73
N ARG A 111 19.77 -14.53 8.18
CA ARG A 111 18.51 -14.02 8.73
C ARG A 111 17.25 -14.74 8.24
N GLY A 112 17.35 -15.53 7.16
CA GLY A 112 16.17 -16.16 6.54
C GLY A 112 15.22 -15.15 5.88
N VAL A 113 15.77 -14.05 5.39
CA VAL A 113 15.04 -12.92 4.78
C VAL A 113 15.27 -12.92 3.28
N GLY A 114 14.19 -12.83 2.51
CA GLY A 114 14.22 -12.54 1.08
C GLY A 114 14.14 -11.03 0.85
N LEU A 115 14.93 -10.50 -0.08
CA LEU A 115 14.94 -9.08 -0.40
C LEU A 115 14.80 -8.87 -1.91
N MET A 116 13.88 -8.00 -2.28
CA MET A 116 13.72 -7.47 -3.63
C MET A 116 14.07 -5.99 -3.62
N PHE A 117 15.07 -5.61 -4.41
CA PHE A 117 15.52 -4.23 -4.56
C PHE A 117 14.69 -3.48 -5.61
N GLN A 118 14.67 -2.16 -5.52
CA GLN A 118 13.97 -1.27 -6.44
C GLN A 118 14.44 -1.40 -7.91
N ASP A 119 15.75 -1.62 -8.12
CA ASP A 119 16.38 -1.81 -9.44
C ASP A 119 16.42 -3.29 -9.89
N PHE A 120 15.64 -4.15 -9.18
CA PHE A 120 15.58 -5.61 -9.36
C PHE A 120 16.90 -6.33 -9.12
N ALA A 121 18.06 -5.69 -9.25
CA ALA A 121 19.40 -6.19 -9.01
C ALA A 121 19.65 -7.59 -9.61
N LEU A 122 19.18 -7.83 -10.84
CA LEU A 122 19.43 -9.09 -11.55
C LEU A 122 20.89 -9.19 -11.98
N PHE A 123 21.46 -10.37 -11.86
CA PHE A 123 22.83 -10.63 -12.31
C PHE A 123 22.87 -10.69 -13.86
N PRO A 124 23.49 -9.70 -14.54
CA PRO A 124 23.40 -9.60 -16.01
C PRO A 124 24.15 -10.70 -16.74
N HIS A 125 25.12 -11.33 -16.09
CA HIS A 125 25.96 -12.42 -16.63
C HIS A 125 25.39 -13.81 -16.38
N LEU A 126 24.27 -13.92 -15.64
CA LEU A 126 23.56 -15.18 -15.39
C LEU A 126 22.27 -15.23 -16.21
N THR A 127 21.89 -16.43 -16.65
CA THR A 127 20.58 -16.67 -17.25
C THR A 127 19.46 -16.43 -16.23
N ILE A 128 18.22 -16.34 -16.69
CA ILE A 128 17.04 -16.17 -15.81
C ILE A 128 16.92 -17.35 -14.85
N LEU A 129 17.12 -18.58 -15.31
CA LEU A 129 17.12 -19.77 -14.47
C LEU A 129 18.22 -19.72 -13.39
N GLU A 130 19.44 -19.31 -13.77
CA GLU A 130 20.55 -19.17 -12.85
C GLU A 130 20.32 -18.02 -11.84
N ASN A 131 19.73 -16.89 -12.28
CA ASN A 131 19.30 -15.83 -11.39
C ASN A 131 18.34 -16.34 -10.32
N VAL A 132 17.28 -17.06 -10.72
CA VAL A 132 16.27 -17.58 -9.79
C VAL A 132 16.86 -18.66 -8.89
N SER A 133 17.71 -19.54 -9.39
CA SER A 133 18.33 -20.61 -8.58
C SER A 133 19.46 -20.14 -7.69
N PHE A 134 19.91 -18.87 -7.81
CA PHE A 134 21.08 -18.33 -7.12
C PHE A 134 21.01 -18.45 -5.59
N GLY A 135 19.81 -18.29 -5.01
CA GLY A 135 19.58 -18.39 -3.55
C GLY A 135 19.47 -19.84 -3.03
N LEU A 136 19.47 -20.85 -3.91
CA LEU A 136 19.24 -22.26 -3.55
C LEU A 136 20.54 -23.05 -3.36
N LYS A 137 21.54 -22.45 -2.72
CA LYS A 137 22.90 -23.00 -2.56
C LYS A 137 22.95 -24.30 -1.76
N ASP A 138 21.98 -24.53 -0.87
CA ASP A 138 21.89 -25.71 -0.01
C ASP A 138 21.23 -26.92 -0.70
N LEU A 139 20.69 -26.74 -1.92
CA LEU A 139 20.08 -27.81 -2.69
C LEU A 139 21.06 -28.36 -3.74
N ALA A 140 20.87 -29.61 -4.09
CA ALA A 140 21.57 -30.20 -5.25
C ALA A 140 21.19 -29.41 -6.53
N ARG A 141 22.12 -29.25 -7.46
CA ARG A 141 21.92 -28.44 -8.69
C ARG A 141 20.67 -28.82 -9.48
N ALA A 142 20.35 -30.12 -9.54
CA ALA A 142 19.14 -30.60 -10.23
C ALA A 142 17.86 -30.17 -9.52
N GLU A 143 17.82 -30.24 -8.17
CA GLU A 143 16.70 -29.84 -7.35
C GLU A 143 16.50 -28.31 -7.38
N ALA A 144 17.59 -27.54 -7.27
CA ALA A 144 17.56 -26.09 -7.41
C ALA A 144 17.02 -25.66 -8.78
N GLY A 145 17.47 -26.32 -9.87
CA GLY A 145 16.98 -26.08 -11.22
C GLY A 145 15.49 -26.43 -11.38
N GLN A 146 15.01 -27.50 -10.75
CA GLN A 146 13.61 -27.88 -10.79
C GLN A 146 12.73 -26.86 -10.02
N ALA A 147 13.13 -26.45 -8.81
CA ALA A 147 12.45 -25.44 -8.03
C ALA A 147 12.39 -24.08 -8.75
N ALA A 148 13.50 -23.67 -9.37
CA ALA A 148 13.57 -22.45 -10.15
C ALA A 148 12.67 -22.49 -11.40
N ARG A 149 12.58 -23.63 -12.10
CA ARG A 149 11.66 -23.78 -13.24
C ARG A 149 10.20 -23.73 -12.80
N ALA A 150 9.86 -24.36 -11.68
CA ALA A 150 8.50 -24.35 -11.16
C ALA A 150 8.02 -22.93 -10.81
N ILE A 151 8.86 -22.10 -10.19
CA ILE A 151 8.48 -20.71 -9.90
C ILE A 151 8.47 -19.85 -11.16
N LEU A 152 9.37 -20.07 -12.13
CA LEU A 152 9.35 -19.38 -13.42
C LEU A 152 8.10 -19.70 -14.23
N ASP A 153 7.58 -20.92 -14.15
CA ASP A 153 6.31 -21.31 -14.74
C ASP A 153 5.15 -20.56 -14.11
N ARG A 154 5.14 -20.44 -12.78
CA ARG A 154 4.15 -19.67 -12.02
C ARG A 154 4.09 -18.19 -12.41
N VAL A 155 5.23 -17.55 -12.66
CA VAL A 155 5.29 -16.15 -13.08
C VAL A 155 5.26 -15.97 -14.61
N GLY A 156 4.92 -17.03 -15.35
CA GLY A 156 4.73 -17.01 -16.82
C GLY A 156 6.01 -16.80 -17.63
N LEU A 157 7.18 -17.16 -17.08
CA LEU A 157 8.48 -16.96 -17.71
C LEU A 157 9.27 -18.27 -17.98
N ALA A 158 8.61 -19.43 -17.96
CA ALA A 158 9.26 -20.73 -18.19
C ALA A 158 10.02 -20.80 -19.52
N ASN A 159 9.46 -20.21 -20.58
CA ASN A 159 10.04 -20.15 -21.92
C ASN A 159 11.28 -19.25 -22.02
N MET A 160 11.49 -18.36 -21.04
CA MET A 160 12.63 -17.43 -21.00
C MET A 160 13.76 -17.91 -20.08
N ALA A 161 13.66 -19.11 -19.50
CA ALA A 161 14.59 -19.62 -18.49
C ALA A 161 16.08 -19.55 -18.90
N ASN A 162 16.39 -19.76 -20.18
CA ASN A 162 17.76 -19.75 -20.72
C ASN A 162 18.18 -18.38 -21.30
N ALA A 163 17.30 -17.38 -21.27
CA ALA A 163 17.62 -16.03 -21.72
C ALA A 163 18.38 -15.25 -20.63
N TYR A 164 18.94 -14.11 -21.00
CA TYR A 164 19.62 -13.19 -20.08
C TYR A 164 18.70 -12.02 -19.72
N PRO A 165 18.90 -11.36 -18.56
CA PRO A 165 18.08 -10.25 -18.11
C PRO A 165 17.93 -9.10 -19.12
N SER A 166 18.95 -8.85 -19.95
CA SER A 166 18.98 -7.75 -20.93
C SER A 166 17.92 -7.84 -22.03
N VAL A 167 17.34 -9.01 -22.28
CA VAL A 167 16.29 -9.19 -23.30
C VAL A 167 14.88 -9.07 -22.72
N LEU A 168 14.75 -8.89 -21.41
CA LEU A 168 13.48 -8.80 -20.71
C LEU A 168 12.95 -7.36 -20.65
N SER A 169 11.62 -7.20 -20.75
CA SER A 169 10.95 -5.94 -20.35
C SER A 169 11.08 -5.70 -18.84
N GLY A 170 10.87 -4.46 -18.39
CA GLY A 170 10.91 -4.13 -16.96
C GLY A 170 10.00 -5.00 -16.10
N GLY A 171 8.75 -5.23 -16.51
CA GLY A 171 7.84 -6.13 -15.81
C GLY A 171 8.28 -7.58 -15.77
N GLN A 172 8.94 -8.08 -16.85
CA GLN A 172 9.52 -9.42 -16.85
C GLN A 172 10.72 -9.51 -15.90
N GLN A 173 11.59 -8.48 -15.87
CA GLN A 173 12.71 -8.41 -14.91
C GLN A 173 12.20 -8.41 -13.47
N GLN A 174 11.15 -7.69 -13.20
CA GLN A 174 10.47 -7.67 -11.88
C GLN A 174 9.99 -9.07 -11.49
N ARG A 175 9.30 -9.78 -12.37
CA ARG A 175 8.84 -11.18 -12.12
C ARG A 175 10.01 -12.11 -11.82
N VAL A 176 11.13 -11.98 -12.52
CA VAL A 176 12.34 -12.75 -12.23
C VAL A 176 12.90 -12.40 -10.86
N ALA A 177 12.96 -11.12 -10.49
CA ALA A 177 13.44 -10.69 -9.18
C ALA A 177 12.54 -11.21 -8.05
N LEU A 178 11.22 -11.14 -8.24
CA LEU A 178 10.24 -11.70 -7.31
C LEU A 178 10.43 -13.23 -7.17
N ALA A 179 10.53 -13.94 -8.28
CA ALA A 179 10.77 -15.40 -8.28
C ALA A 179 12.07 -15.75 -7.54
N ARG A 180 13.17 -15.01 -7.78
CA ARG A 180 14.47 -15.18 -7.11
C ARG A 180 14.35 -14.98 -5.59
N ALA A 181 13.59 -13.97 -5.16
CA ALA A 181 13.43 -13.66 -3.76
C ALA A 181 12.51 -14.65 -3.01
N ILE A 182 11.52 -15.24 -3.70
CA ILE A 182 10.53 -16.15 -3.12
C ILE A 182 10.98 -17.63 -3.15
N VAL A 183 11.74 -18.06 -4.16
CA VAL A 183 12.07 -19.47 -4.35
C VAL A 183 12.79 -20.11 -3.16
N PRO A 184 13.65 -19.40 -2.39
CA PRO A 184 14.24 -19.94 -1.18
C PRO A 184 13.25 -20.12 -0.02
N ARG A 185 11.99 -19.70 -0.20
CA ARG A 185 10.92 -19.70 0.81
C ARG A 185 11.36 -18.97 2.10
N PRO A 186 11.67 -17.68 2.02
CA PRO A 186 12.11 -16.93 3.18
C PRO A 186 11.00 -16.83 4.22
N ALA A 187 11.37 -16.74 5.50
CA ALA A 187 10.43 -16.51 6.60
C ALA A 187 9.89 -15.07 6.60
N VAL A 188 10.70 -14.13 6.11
CA VAL A 188 10.37 -12.71 5.94
C VAL A 188 10.71 -12.27 4.52
N MET A 189 9.77 -11.61 3.86
CA MET A 189 9.95 -11.02 2.53
C MET A 189 9.98 -9.49 2.62
N LEU A 190 11.02 -8.89 2.11
CA LEU A 190 11.19 -7.44 2.06
C LEU A 190 11.20 -6.97 0.60
N MET A 191 10.41 -5.95 0.29
CA MET A 191 10.33 -5.40 -1.06
C MET A 191 10.42 -3.88 -1.04
N ASP A 192 11.37 -3.33 -1.78
CA ASP A 192 11.59 -1.89 -1.86
C ASP A 192 11.05 -1.37 -3.20
N GLU A 193 9.92 -0.66 -3.16
CA GLU A 193 9.19 -0.08 -4.30
C GLU A 193 9.02 -1.07 -5.48
N PRO A 194 8.44 -2.26 -5.25
CA PRO A 194 8.44 -3.34 -6.22
C PRO A 194 7.69 -2.99 -7.52
N PHE A 195 6.80 -1.98 -7.53
CA PHE A 195 5.98 -1.62 -8.68
C PHE A 195 6.36 -0.28 -9.31
N SER A 196 7.47 0.32 -8.87
CA SER A 196 7.98 1.57 -9.46
C SER A 196 8.39 1.37 -10.91
N GLY A 197 8.09 2.36 -11.77
CA GLY A 197 8.48 2.31 -13.19
C GLY A 197 7.59 1.44 -14.09
N LEU A 198 6.53 0.82 -13.58
CA LEU A 198 5.55 0.10 -14.38
C LEU A 198 4.44 1.04 -14.88
N ASP A 199 3.93 0.78 -16.09
CA ASP A 199 2.69 1.38 -16.55
C ASP A 199 1.49 0.91 -15.70
N VAL A 200 0.37 1.64 -15.77
CA VAL A 200 -0.80 1.42 -14.91
C VAL A 200 -1.39 0.01 -15.05
N GLN A 201 -1.54 -0.49 -16.28
CA GLN A 201 -2.17 -1.81 -16.53
C GLN A 201 -1.28 -2.94 -16.04
N LEU A 202 0.03 -2.84 -16.33
CA LEU A 202 1.00 -3.84 -15.89
C LEU A 202 1.15 -3.83 -14.36
N ARG A 203 1.12 -2.65 -13.74
CA ARG A 203 1.18 -2.49 -12.28
C ARG A 203 0.04 -3.21 -11.58
N ASP A 204 -1.19 -3.05 -12.03
CA ASP A 204 -2.36 -3.71 -11.45
C ASP A 204 -2.26 -5.23 -11.52
N SER A 205 -1.89 -5.78 -12.68
CA SER A 205 -1.68 -7.21 -12.86
C SER A 205 -0.56 -7.75 -11.95
N MET A 206 0.57 -7.03 -11.86
CA MET A 206 1.72 -7.40 -11.05
C MET A 206 1.43 -7.37 -9.54
N LEU A 207 0.61 -6.41 -9.12
CA LEU A 207 0.19 -6.27 -7.72
C LEU A 207 -0.64 -7.51 -7.30
N GLU A 208 -1.64 -7.89 -8.08
CA GLU A 208 -2.48 -9.07 -7.81
C GLU A 208 -1.65 -10.38 -7.83
N GLU A 209 -0.75 -10.53 -8.80
CA GLU A 209 0.14 -11.69 -8.91
C GLU A 209 1.07 -11.78 -7.69
N THR A 210 1.69 -10.66 -7.32
CA THR A 210 2.58 -10.59 -6.15
C THR A 210 1.82 -10.92 -4.86
N LEU A 211 0.65 -10.33 -4.66
CA LEU A 211 -0.19 -10.59 -3.50
C LEU A 211 -0.60 -12.06 -3.41
N GLY A 212 -0.98 -12.67 -4.54
CA GLY A 212 -1.28 -14.10 -4.62
C GLY A 212 -0.11 -14.97 -4.17
N LEU A 213 1.11 -14.69 -4.66
CA LEU A 213 2.33 -15.41 -4.28
C LEU A 213 2.69 -15.22 -2.79
N LEU A 214 2.56 -14.01 -2.24
CA LEU A 214 2.84 -13.75 -0.83
C LEU A 214 1.86 -14.50 0.09
N ARG A 215 0.59 -14.48 -0.22
CA ARG A 215 -0.44 -15.21 0.55
C ARG A 215 -0.26 -16.73 0.48
N GLU A 216 0.13 -17.27 -0.67
CA GLU A 216 0.40 -18.69 -0.82
C GLU A 216 1.64 -19.14 -0.02
N THR A 217 2.71 -18.37 -0.05
CA THR A 217 3.94 -18.67 0.68
C THR A 217 3.80 -18.41 2.18
N ARG A 218 2.81 -17.60 2.60
CA ARG A 218 2.58 -17.14 3.98
C ARG A 218 3.81 -16.46 4.59
N ALA A 219 4.72 -15.94 3.78
CA ALA A 219 5.86 -15.18 4.28
C ALA A 219 5.39 -13.87 4.93
N THR A 220 5.94 -13.55 6.08
CA THR A 220 5.76 -12.21 6.67
C THR A 220 6.38 -11.19 5.72
N SER A 221 5.63 -10.17 5.32
CA SER A 221 6.06 -9.29 4.23
C SER A 221 6.06 -7.83 4.64
N LEU A 222 7.15 -7.12 4.34
CA LEU A 222 7.23 -5.66 4.46
C LEU A 222 7.49 -5.07 3.08
N ILE A 223 6.58 -4.24 2.61
CA ILE A 223 6.58 -3.66 1.27
C ILE A 223 6.69 -2.15 1.39
N VAL A 224 7.72 -1.56 0.84
CA VAL A 224 7.85 -0.11 0.72
C VAL A 224 7.14 0.35 -0.54
N THR A 225 6.31 1.35 -0.41
CA THR A 225 5.71 2.06 -1.54
C THR A 225 5.52 3.54 -1.19
N HIS A 226 5.45 4.38 -2.19
CA HIS A 226 5.03 5.77 -2.07
C HIS A 226 3.60 5.98 -2.58
N ASN A 227 2.95 4.93 -3.08
CA ASN A 227 1.59 4.96 -3.61
C ASN A 227 0.59 4.46 -2.56
N PRO A 228 -0.32 5.34 -2.04
CA PRO A 228 -1.32 4.95 -1.06
C PRO A 228 -2.29 3.88 -1.56
N GLU A 229 -2.61 3.87 -2.85
CA GLU A 229 -3.52 2.89 -3.44
C GLU A 229 -2.91 1.48 -3.43
N GLU A 230 -1.63 1.35 -3.77
CA GLU A 230 -0.90 0.08 -3.63
C GLU A 230 -0.90 -0.40 -2.19
N ALA A 231 -0.60 0.51 -1.23
CA ALA A 231 -0.60 0.18 0.18
C ALA A 231 -1.97 -0.29 0.68
N MET A 232 -3.06 0.37 0.25
CA MET A 232 -4.43 -0.01 0.62
C MET A 232 -4.86 -1.36 0.05
N ARG A 233 -4.37 -1.73 -1.14
CA ARG A 233 -4.73 -3.00 -1.80
C ARG A 233 -3.94 -4.19 -1.27
N MET A 234 -2.69 -3.98 -0.85
CA MET A 234 -1.78 -5.08 -0.46
C MET A 234 -1.71 -5.30 1.04
N GLY A 235 -1.69 -4.23 1.83
CA GLY A 235 -1.37 -4.31 3.24
C GLY A 235 -2.53 -4.78 4.12
N ASP A 236 -2.28 -5.76 4.98
CA ASP A 236 -3.16 -6.04 6.10
C ASP A 236 -3.14 -4.86 7.10
N ARG A 237 -1.96 -4.27 7.28
CA ARG A 237 -1.75 -2.98 7.96
C ARG A 237 -0.79 -2.11 7.14
N ILE A 238 -0.96 -0.80 7.31
CA ILE A 238 -0.11 0.22 6.69
C ILE A 238 0.58 0.99 7.81
N VAL A 239 1.88 1.16 7.69
CA VAL A 239 2.73 1.97 8.57
C VAL A 239 3.05 3.25 7.84
N VAL A 240 2.50 4.37 8.30
CA VAL A 240 2.77 5.69 7.74
C VAL A 240 3.99 6.27 8.43
N MET A 241 5.01 6.60 7.65
CA MET A 241 6.27 7.18 8.12
C MET A 241 6.46 8.61 7.65
N ARG A 242 7.02 9.46 8.52
CA ARG A 242 7.45 10.82 8.23
C ARG A 242 8.66 11.17 9.09
N ASP A 243 9.68 11.79 8.50
CA ASP A 243 10.87 12.30 9.21
C ASP A 243 11.55 11.27 10.13
N GLY A 244 11.68 10.02 9.64
CA GLY A 244 12.32 8.93 10.38
C GLY A 244 11.47 8.32 11.51
N MET A 245 10.20 8.69 11.64
CA MET A 245 9.29 8.22 12.70
C MET A 245 8.04 7.57 12.11
N ILE A 246 7.40 6.71 12.88
CA ILE A 246 6.06 6.19 12.57
C ILE A 246 5.03 7.24 13.06
N VAL A 247 4.18 7.70 12.13
CA VAL A 247 3.12 8.66 12.43
C VAL A 247 1.83 7.96 12.82
N GLN A 248 1.50 6.89 12.10
CA GLN A 248 0.29 6.09 12.37
C GLN A 248 0.48 4.67 11.80
N VAL A 249 -0.12 3.70 12.49
CA VAL A 249 -0.24 2.32 12.02
C VAL A 249 -1.69 1.90 12.09
N GLY A 250 -2.21 1.27 11.05
CA GLY A 250 -3.59 0.80 11.03
C GLY A 250 -3.96 0.10 9.74
N THR A 251 -5.18 -0.39 9.65
CA THR A 251 -5.76 -0.88 8.39
C THR A 251 -6.01 0.28 7.42
N ALA A 252 -6.17 -0.01 6.14
CA ALA A 252 -6.53 1.00 5.14
C ALA A 252 -7.76 1.81 5.54
N GLU A 253 -8.79 1.14 6.08
CA GLU A 253 -10.02 1.77 6.53
C GLU A 253 -9.80 2.72 7.71
N GLN A 254 -9.00 2.30 8.71
CA GLN A 254 -8.66 3.15 9.86
C GLN A 254 -7.90 4.41 9.45
N LEU A 255 -6.87 4.25 8.60
CA LEU A 255 -6.08 5.39 8.13
C LEU A 255 -6.89 6.37 7.27
N TYR A 256 -7.84 5.85 6.50
CA TYR A 256 -8.75 6.67 5.72
C TYR A 256 -9.80 7.37 6.59
N ARG A 257 -10.47 6.66 7.51
CA ARG A 257 -11.58 7.21 8.29
C ARG A 257 -11.14 8.03 9.49
N GLU A 258 -10.05 7.61 10.15
CA GLU A 258 -9.55 8.16 11.41
C GLU A 258 -8.07 8.55 11.30
N PRO A 259 -7.69 9.43 10.33
CA PRO A 259 -6.31 9.86 10.20
C PRO A 259 -5.87 10.64 11.43
N ALA A 260 -4.70 10.26 11.99
CA ALA A 260 -4.17 10.87 13.21
C ALA A 260 -3.67 12.31 12.99
N SER A 261 -3.46 12.73 11.74
CA SER A 261 -2.97 14.07 11.40
C SER A 261 -3.43 14.49 10.00
N LEU A 262 -3.33 15.79 9.75
CA LEU A 262 -3.57 16.36 8.42
C LEU A 262 -2.67 15.70 7.35
N PHE A 263 -1.42 15.42 7.71
CA PHE A 263 -0.48 14.72 6.83
C PHE A 263 -1.01 13.33 6.40
N VAL A 264 -1.53 12.54 7.34
CA VAL A 264 -2.12 11.23 7.02
C VAL A 264 -3.38 11.39 6.17
N ALA A 265 -4.25 12.36 6.48
CA ALA A 265 -5.45 12.61 5.68
C ALA A 265 -5.13 12.93 4.22
N ARG A 266 -4.09 13.75 3.98
CA ARG A 266 -3.60 14.11 2.62
C ARG A 266 -3.05 12.91 1.84
N LEU A 267 -2.49 11.91 2.52
CA LEU A 267 -1.95 10.72 1.84
C LEU A 267 -3.05 9.84 1.24
N PHE A 268 -4.19 9.74 1.91
CA PHE A 268 -5.24 8.78 1.54
C PHE A 268 -6.42 9.39 0.78
N SER A 269 -6.49 10.72 0.68
CA SER A 269 -7.59 11.36 -0.04
C SER A 269 -7.25 12.78 -0.48
N GLU A 270 -7.85 13.16 -1.61
CA GLU A 270 -7.90 14.56 -2.03
C GLU A 270 -8.86 15.32 -1.09
N ILE A 271 -8.37 16.40 -0.49
CA ILE A 271 -9.10 17.17 0.52
C ILE A 271 -9.12 18.65 0.20
N ASN A 272 -10.21 19.31 0.57
CA ASN A 272 -10.32 20.76 0.65
C ASN A 272 -9.90 21.18 2.06
N GLU A 273 -8.92 22.06 2.16
CA GLU A 273 -8.42 22.58 3.43
C GLU A 273 -8.93 23.99 3.66
N ILE A 274 -9.66 24.18 4.72
CA ILE A 274 -10.30 25.43 5.06
C ILE A 274 -9.69 25.92 6.39
N PRO A 275 -8.86 26.99 6.35
CA PRO A 275 -8.30 27.56 7.57
C PRO A 275 -9.40 28.07 8.51
N ALA A 276 -9.25 27.78 9.79
CA ALA A 276 -10.24 28.14 10.80
C ALA A 276 -9.58 28.38 12.18
N ARG A 277 -10.36 28.84 13.13
CA ARG A 277 -9.96 28.99 14.54
C ARG A 277 -10.96 28.32 15.45
N VAL A 278 -10.45 27.69 16.48
CA VAL A 278 -11.29 27.07 17.52
C VAL A 278 -11.91 28.15 18.43
N ARG A 279 -13.22 28.05 18.62
CA ARG A 279 -13.98 28.85 19.61
C ARG A 279 -14.90 27.90 20.36
N ASP A 280 -14.81 27.91 21.68
CA ASP A 280 -15.63 27.06 22.56
C ASP A 280 -15.65 25.57 22.18
N GLY A 281 -14.45 25.04 21.82
CA GLY A 281 -14.28 23.65 21.39
C GLY A 281 -14.86 23.30 20.02
N ARG A 282 -15.21 24.31 19.22
CA ARG A 282 -15.81 24.15 17.89
C ARG A 282 -15.13 25.04 16.84
N ILE A 283 -15.33 24.71 15.60
CA ILE A 283 -14.96 25.53 14.44
C ILE A 283 -16.25 25.99 13.75
N GLU A 284 -16.41 27.30 13.59
CA GLU A 284 -17.49 27.92 12.85
C GLU A 284 -17.03 28.26 11.44
N THR A 285 -17.75 27.77 10.43
CA THR A 285 -17.50 28.06 9.00
C THR A 285 -18.82 28.31 8.28
N ALA A 286 -18.75 28.77 7.04
CA ALA A 286 -19.93 28.84 6.18
C ALA A 286 -20.65 27.49 6.00
N ALA A 287 -19.89 26.37 6.09
CA ALA A 287 -20.44 25.01 5.99
C ALA A 287 -21.13 24.52 7.27
N GLY A 288 -21.03 25.27 8.36
CA GLY A 288 -21.62 24.92 9.65
C GLY A 288 -20.61 24.90 10.78
N SER A 289 -21.06 24.36 11.93
CA SER A 289 -20.28 24.23 13.15
C SER A 289 -19.83 22.81 13.36
N PHE A 290 -18.51 22.62 13.57
CA PHE A 290 -17.88 21.31 13.70
C PHE A 290 -17.13 21.22 15.02
N ALA A 291 -17.18 20.06 15.67
CA ALA A 291 -16.44 19.83 16.91
C ALA A 291 -14.93 19.81 16.62
N ALA A 292 -14.14 20.38 17.52
CA ALA A 292 -12.67 20.41 17.46
C ALA A 292 -12.05 19.74 18.70
N PRO A 293 -12.24 18.41 18.87
CA PRO A 293 -11.81 17.72 20.07
C PRO A 293 -10.29 17.80 20.24
N GLY A 294 -9.83 18.04 21.48
CA GLY A 294 -8.40 18.12 21.80
C GLY A 294 -7.68 19.39 21.33
N LEU A 295 -8.39 20.34 20.73
CA LEU A 295 -7.82 21.64 20.35
C LEU A 295 -8.23 22.75 21.35
N GLU A 296 -7.25 23.55 21.73
CA GLU A 296 -7.46 24.67 22.67
C GLU A 296 -8.24 25.81 22.02
N ASN A 297 -8.96 26.55 22.84
CA ASN A 297 -9.69 27.75 22.39
C ASN A 297 -8.70 28.81 21.84
N GLY A 298 -8.99 29.34 20.66
CA GLY A 298 -8.13 30.28 19.94
C GLY A 298 -7.08 29.60 19.05
N ALA A 299 -6.88 28.29 19.15
CA ALA A 299 -5.92 27.57 18.32
C ALA A 299 -6.26 27.69 16.83
N ALA A 300 -5.20 27.81 16.00
CA ALA A 300 -5.34 27.70 14.56
C ALA A 300 -5.64 26.24 14.19
N ALA A 301 -6.67 26.04 13.38
CA ALA A 301 -7.12 24.75 12.93
C ALA A 301 -7.39 24.73 11.43
N VAL A 302 -7.49 23.54 10.88
CA VAL A 302 -7.87 23.31 9.48
C VAL A 302 -9.09 22.38 9.48
N LEU A 303 -10.17 22.84 8.88
CA LEU A 303 -11.30 22.01 8.53
C LEU A 303 -11.00 21.34 7.18
N CYS A 304 -10.99 20.02 7.14
CA CYS A 304 -10.74 19.26 5.94
C CYS A 304 -12.01 18.58 5.46
N VAL A 305 -12.37 18.83 4.21
CA VAL A 305 -13.51 18.15 3.57
C VAL A 305 -13.01 17.39 2.34
N ARG A 306 -13.24 16.09 2.30
CA ARG A 306 -12.87 15.29 1.12
C ARG A 306 -13.64 15.76 -0.12
N GLU A 307 -13.00 15.72 -1.30
CA GLU A 307 -13.66 16.08 -2.58
C GLU A 307 -14.96 15.29 -2.81
N ARG A 308 -15.00 14.01 -2.35
CA ARG A 308 -16.18 13.13 -2.43
C ARG A 308 -17.21 13.37 -1.31
N GLY A 309 -16.87 14.12 -0.28
CA GLY A 309 -17.77 14.53 0.80
C GLY A 309 -18.56 15.80 0.47
N LEU A 310 -18.40 16.31 -0.74
CA LEU A 310 -19.12 17.45 -1.26
C LEU A 310 -20.02 16.99 -2.41
N SER A 311 -21.25 17.49 -2.44
CA SER A 311 -22.17 17.29 -3.56
C SER A 311 -22.67 18.62 -4.09
N VAL A 312 -23.00 18.66 -5.38
CA VAL A 312 -23.52 19.86 -6.06
C VAL A 312 -24.91 19.59 -6.62
N GLN A 313 -25.78 20.58 -6.50
CA GLN A 313 -27.11 20.58 -7.09
C GLN A 313 -27.27 21.86 -7.91
N PRO A 314 -27.78 21.78 -9.15
CA PRO A 314 -28.09 22.98 -9.93
C PRO A 314 -29.10 23.86 -9.21
N ASN A 315 -28.91 25.19 -9.26
CA ASN A 315 -29.88 26.13 -8.74
C ASN A 315 -31.09 26.16 -9.69
N GLY A 316 -32.20 25.48 -9.35
CA GLY A 316 -33.36 25.57 -10.21
C GLY A 316 -34.44 24.46 -10.11
N ASN A 317 -34.19 23.33 -9.47
CA ASN A 317 -35.21 22.27 -9.36
C ASN A 317 -35.29 21.72 -7.93
N GLY A 318 -35.83 22.52 -7.04
CA GLY A 318 -36.09 22.11 -5.66
C GLY A 318 -37.59 21.91 -5.37
N SER A 319 -38.19 20.88 -5.94
CA SER A 319 -39.44 20.31 -5.42
C SER A 319 -39.13 18.96 -4.77
N GLY A 320 -38.32 18.96 -3.72
CA GLY A 320 -38.05 17.82 -2.87
C GLY A 320 -37.96 18.27 -1.43
N ASN A 321 -38.89 17.77 -0.60
CA ASN A 321 -38.94 17.94 0.85
C ASN A 321 -37.65 17.46 1.55
N GLY A 322 -36.64 18.29 1.56
CA GLY A 322 -35.39 18.11 2.26
C GLY A 322 -34.63 19.41 2.18
N ALA A 323 -34.93 20.35 3.08
CA ALA A 323 -34.18 21.59 3.25
C ALA A 323 -32.76 21.30 3.72
N GLY A 324 -31.94 20.72 2.88
CA GLY A 324 -30.49 20.73 3.01
C GLY A 324 -30.04 22.16 2.77
N VAL A 325 -29.49 22.80 3.79
CA VAL A 325 -28.89 24.13 3.71
C VAL A 325 -27.62 24.03 2.86
N GLY A 326 -27.78 23.93 1.55
CA GLY A 326 -26.68 23.96 0.60
C GLY A 326 -26.16 25.39 0.48
N LEU A 327 -24.86 25.57 0.46
CA LEU A 327 -24.18 26.85 0.26
C LEU A 327 -24.28 27.30 -1.19
N PRO A 328 -24.63 28.55 -1.47
CA PRO A 328 -24.65 29.05 -2.83
C PRO A 328 -23.23 29.10 -3.39
N GLY A 329 -23.07 28.66 -4.62
CA GLY A 329 -21.79 28.62 -5.30
C GLY A 329 -21.93 28.71 -6.81
N ARG A 330 -20.81 28.88 -7.51
CA ARG A 330 -20.72 28.94 -8.97
C ARG A 330 -19.56 28.10 -9.44
N VAL A 331 -19.79 27.26 -10.46
CA VAL A 331 -18.76 26.45 -11.11
C VAL A 331 -17.79 27.37 -11.87
N LEU A 332 -16.52 27.37 -11.46
CA LEU A 332 -15.44 28.14 -12.07
C LEU A 332 -14.77 27.38 -13.19
N ASP A 333 -14.56 26.07 -12.99
CA ASP A 333 -13.88 25.20 -13.92
C ASP A 333 -14.39 23.76 -13.78
N GLN A 334 -14.27 22.99 -14.87
CA GLN A 334 -14.61 21.58 -14.93
C GLN A 334 -13.48 20.81 -15.61
N LYS A 335 -12.99 19.76 -14.99
CA LYS A 335 -12.00 18.84 -15.56
C LYS A 335 -12.57 17.46 -15.72
N PHE A 336 -12.60 16.98 -16.96
CA PHE A 336 -12.99 15.62 -17.29
C PHE A 336 -11.84 14.65 -16.93
N LEU A 337 -12.13 13.59 -16.18
CA LEU A 337 -11.18 12.60 -15.71
C LEU A 337 -11.65 11.16 -15.99
N GLY A 338 -12.38 10.96 -17.09
CA GLY A 338 -12.96 9.68 -17.48
C GLY A 338 -14.36 9.48 -16.91
N ASP A 339 -14.56 8.52 -16.03
CA ASP A 339 -15.85 8.21 -15.37
C ASP A 339 -16.27 9.24 -14.31
N ILE A 340 -15.38 10.16 -13.99
CA ILE A 340 -15.60 11.24 -13.04
C ILE A 340 -15.24 12.60 -13.66
N ALA A 341 -15.83 13.66 -13.09
CA ALA A 341 -15.41 15.03 -13.34
C ALA A 341 -15.03 15.70 -12.00
N ARG A 342 -14.03 16.59 -12.05
CA ARG A 342 -13.69 17.47 -10.94
C ARG A 342 -14.16 18.88 -11.26
N LEU A 343 -14.93 19.44 -10.34
CA LEU A 343 -15.43 20.82 -10.41
C LEU A 343 -14.66 21.68 -9.42
N ASP A 344 -14.20 22.84 -9.87
CA ASP A 344 -13.70 23.89 -9.02
C ASP A 344 -14.87 24.88 -8.82
N VAL A 345 -15.39 25.00 -7.59
CA VAL A 345 -16.61 25.77 -7.29
C VAL A 345 -16.29 26.89 -6.32
N ALA A 346 -16.54 28.15 -6.72
CA ALA A 346 -16.54 29.27 -5.80
C ALA A 346 -17.78 29.18 -4.93
N VAL A 347 -17.62 29.10 -3.62
CA VAL A 347 -18.70 28.97 -2.64
C VAL A 347 -18.68 30.16 -1.71
N GLN A 348 -19.83 30.74 -1.47
CA GLN A 348 -19.95 31.90 -0.59
C GLN A 348 -19.47 31.59 0.84
N GLY A 349 -18.57 32.40 1.36
CA GLY A 349 -18.00 32.24 2.69
C GLY A 349 -16.70 31.43 2.74
N PHE A 350 -16.14 31.06 1.58
CA PHE A 350 -14.81 30.47 1.48
C PHE A 350 -13.92 31.31 0.56
N ASP A 351 -12.68 31.51 0.96
CA ASP A 351 -11.70 32.31 0.21
C ASP A 351 -11.13 31.57 -1.01
N GLN A 352 -11.13 30.24 -0.95
CA GLN A 352 -10.61 29.36 -2.01
C GLN A 352 -11.75 28.56 -2.64
N PRO A 353 -11.72 28.32 -3.96
CA PRO A 353 -12.65 27.41 -4.59
C PRO A 353 -12.59 26.02 -3.98
N LEU A 354 -13.75 25.40 -3.73
CA LEU A 354 -13.83 24.03 -3.29
C LEU A 354 -13.73 23.10 -4.50
N LYS A 355 -12.91 22.05 -4.39
CA LYS A 355 -12.76 20.99 -5.37
C LYS A 355 -13.77 19.89 -5.04
N ILE A 356 -14.61 19.57 -6.00
CA ILE A 356 -15.71 18.62 -5.83
C ILE A 356 -15.61 17.55 -6.90
N ARG A 357 -15.64 16.29 -6.49
CA ARG A 357 -15.60 15.14 -7.41
C ARG A 357 -17.00 14.60 -7.59
N VAL A 358 -17.47 14.58 -8.84
CA VAL A 358 -18.80 14.08 -9.24
C VAL A 358 -18.67 12.96 -10.28
N ALA A 359 -19.70 12.16 -10.47
CA ALA A 359 -19.75 11.27 -11.63
C ALA A 359 -19.79 12.10 -12.92
N GLU A 360 -19.22 11.58 -14.02
CA GLU A 360 -19.16 12.30 -15.30
C GLU A 360 -20.55 12.80 -15.76
N LYS A 361 -21.57 11.97 -15.65
CA LYS A 361 -22.97 12.29 -16.00
C LYS A 361 -23.56 13.45 -15.19
N ASP A 362 -23.01 13.72 -14.00
CA ASP A 362 -23.45 14.78 -13.09
C ASP A 362 -22.57 16.02 -13.20
N ALA A 363 -21.67 16.06 -14.18
CA ALA A 363 -20.78 17.18 -14.43
C ALA A 363 -21.57 18.43 -14.87
N LEU A 364 -21.19 19.59 -14.33
CA LEU A 364 -21.85 20.85 -14.58
C LEU A 364 -20.91 21.82 -15.29
N ALA A 365 -21.44 22.50 -16.31
CA ALA A 365 -20.67 23.43 -17.11
C ALA A 365 -20.16 24.64 -16.30
N ARG A 366 -19.06 25.22 -16.74
CA ARG A 366 -18.52 26.47 -16.19
C ARG A 366 -19.59 27.56 -16.20
N GLY A 367 -19.70 28.30 -15.08
CA GLY A 367 -20.65 29.38 -14.90
C GLY A 367 -22.00 28.95 -14.32
N THR A 368 -22.25 27.64 -14.18
CA THR A 368 -23.49 27.15 -13.60
C THR A 368 -23.57 27.54 -12.11
N GLU A 369 -24.71 28.14 -11.72
CA GLU A 369 -25.04 28.41 -10.33
C GLU A 369 -25.49 27.12 -9.64
N VAL A 370 -24.92 26.85 -8.47
CA VAL A 370 -25.12 25.58 -7.77
C VAL A 370 -25.36 25.79 -6.28
N ARG A 371 -25.88 24.78 -5.63
CA ARG A 371 -25.82 24.63 -4.18
C ARG A 371 -24.86 23.51 -3.83
N VAL A 372 -23.92 23.80 -2.95
CA VAL A 372 -22.95 22.85 -2.43
C VAL A 372 -23.40 22.35 -1.08
N VAL A 373 -23.53 21.04 -0.94
CA VAL A 373 -23.88 20.37 0.31
C VAL A 373 -22.64 19.65 0.84
N VAL A 374 -22.34 19.86 2.11
CA VAL A 374 -21.23 19.22 2.83
C VAL A 374 -21.76 18.03 3.62
N ASP A 375 -21.22 16.85 3.37
CA ASP A 375 -21.45 15.69 4.22
C ASP A 375 -20.64 15.83 5.51
N SER A 376 -21.32 16.04 6.62
CA SER A 376 -20.68 16.21 7.93
C SER A 376 -19.85 14.99 8.37
N ALA A 377 -20.19 13.79 7.89
CA ALA A 377 -19.42 12.57 8.16
C ALA A 377 -18.07 12.53 7.41
N ALA A 378 -17.94 13.32 6.34
CA ALA A 378 -16.70 13.44 5.56
C ALA A 378 -15.79 14.58 6.02
N VAL A 379 -16.16 15.28 7.11
CA VAL A 379 -15.41 16.41 7.66
C VAL A 379 -14.44 15.92 8.73
N LEU A 380 -13.20 16.40 8.65
CA LEU A 380 -12.15 16.17 9.62
C LEU A 380 -11.62 17.52 10.12
N VAL A 381 -11.20 17.56 11.38
CA VAL A 381 -10.64 18.78 11.99
C VAL A 381 -9.26 18.47 12.54
N PHE A 382 -8.26 19.26 12.13
CA PHE A 382 -6.90 19.13 12.59
C PHE A 382 -6.35 20.45 13.11
N ARG A 383 -5.33 20.38 13.97
CA ARG A 383 -4.50 21.53 14.27
C ARG A 383 -3.80 22.00 12.98
N ALA A 384 -3.76 23.31 12.75
CA ALA A 384 -2.97 23.85 11.64
C ALA A 384 -1.49 23.49 11.86
N GLU A 385 -0.87 22.87 10.85
CA GLU A 385 0.59 22.68 10.85
C GLU A 385 1.21 24.07 10.69
N ASN A 386 2.09 24.46 11.61
CA ASN A 386 2.90 25.65 11.43
C ASN A 386 3.71 25.45 10.15
N GLY A 387 3.48 26.30 9.15
CA GLY A 387 4.20 26.23 7.90
C GLY A 387 5.71 26.26 8.17
N GLY A 388 6.37 25.15 7.81
CA GLY A 388 7.83 25.04 7.77
C GLY A 388 8.37 25.69 6.50
#